data_e7e95f6f4210cbb1287f715bd6b73de6
#
_entry.id   e7e95f6f4210cbb1287f715bd6b73de6
#
_cell.length_a   1.000
_cell.length_b   1.000
_cell.length_c   1.000
_cell.angle_alpha   90.00
_cell.angle_beta   90.00
_cell.angle_gamma   90.00
#
_symmetry.space_group_name_H-M   'P 1'
#
loop_
_entity.id
_entity.type
_entity.pdbx_description
1 polymer ?
#
loop_
_entity_poly.entity_id
_entity_poly.type
_entity_poly.pdbx_seq_one_letter_code
_entity_poly.pdbx_strand_id
1 'polypeptide(L)'
;MNRIVGLKQFEITRGALLKFMETLDDKTADTQPEGFNNTIRWHIGHVLTAAETFMFGREFKQLPSEYPGMFGYGSRPSKWKTEGPSLEVLKSQLQEQAKRINEIPEEAFENKLPEPFLGLETVGELYGMMLYHEAEHIGQMKAMERIIKAL
;
A
#
# COMPACT_ATOMS: atom_id res chain seq x y z
N MET A 1 16.67 12.12 4.42
CA MET A 1 15.73 12.76 3.46
C MET A 1 15.03 13.91 4.16
N ASN A 2 14.86 15.02 3.45
CA ASN A 2 14.10 16.14 4.00
C ASN A 2 12.62 15.75 4.02
N ARG A 3 12.00 15.79 5.21
CA ARG A 3 10.59 15.41 5.38
C ARG A 3 9.62 16.22 4.50
N ILE A 4 9.90 17.53 4.31
CA ILE A 4 9.02 18.38 3.50
C ILE A 4 8.92 17.83 2.07
N VAL A 5 10.06 17.45 1.49
CA VAL A 5 10.10 16.85 0.16
C VAL A 5 9.38 15.50 0.15
N GLY A 6 9.67 14.67 1.14
CA GLY A 6 9.02 13.37 1.27
C GLY A 6 7.51 13.47 1.48
N LEU A 7 7.07 14.45 2.27
CA LEU A 7 5.65 14.67 2.54
C LEU A 7 4.89 15.02 1.26
N LYS A 8 5.44 15.90 0.44
CA LYS A 8 4.83 16.25 -0.85
C LYS A 8 4.79 15.05 -1.78
N GLN A 9 5.86 14.26 -1.83
CA GLN A 9 5.89 13.06 -2.64
C GLN A 9 4.83 12.06 -2.19
N PHE A 10 4.65 11.88 -0.90
CA PHE A 10 3.61 10.99 -0.37
C PHE A 10 2.22 11.50 -0.72
N GLU A 11 1.96 12.79 -0.61
CA GLU A 11 0.67 13.38 -1.00
C GLU A 11 0.36 13.11 -2.47
N ILE A 12 1.36 13.28 -3.35
CA ILE A 12 1.20 13.00 -4.78
C ILE A 12 0.91 11.52 -5.00
N THR A 13 1.68 10.65 -4.40
CA THR A 13 1.58 9.20 -4.60
C THR A 13 0.27 8.66 -4.05
N ARG A 14 -0.05 8.94 -2.78
CA ARG A 14 -1.30 8.48 -2.17
C ARG A 14 -2.51 9.11 -2.84
N GLY A 15 -2.41 10.38 -3.23
CA GLY A 15 -3.46 11.06 -3.98
C GLY A 15 -3.73 10.41 -5.34
N ALA A 16 -2.68 9.97 -6.02
CA ALA A 16 -2.82 9.24 -7.29
C ALA A 16 -3.55 7.92 -7.11
N LEU A 17 -3.24 7.18 -6.03
CA LEU A 17 -3.93 5.93 -5.73
C LEU A 17 -5.41 6.16 -5.44
N LEU A 18 -5.72 7.12 -4.59
CA LEU A 18 -7.11 7.44 -4.23
C LEU A 18 -7.92 7.89 -5.45
N LYS A 19 -7.30 8.69 -6.33
CA LYS A 19 -7.94 9.11 -7.57
C LYS A 19 -8.20 7.93 -8.51
N PHE A 20 -7.24 7.03 -8.65
CA PHE A 20 -7.39 5.80 -9.42
C PHE A 20 -8.58 4.98 -8.92
N MET A 21 -8.75 4.90 -7.60
CA MET A 21 -9.85 4.13 -6.99
C MET A 21 -11.23 4.74 -7.21
N GLU A 22 -11.32 6.05 -7.50
CA GLU A 22 -12.62 6.73 -7.71
C GLU A 22 -13.43 6.13 -8.84
N THR A 23 -12.78 5.64 -9.90
CA THR A 23 -13.44 5.08 -11.07
C THR A 23 -13.32 3.57 -11.16
N LEU A 24 -12.73 2.93 -10.15
CA LEU A 24 -12.53 1.49 -10.13
C LEU A 24 -13.79 0.80 -9.63
N ASP A 25 -14.30 -0.16 -10.41
CA ASP A 25 -15.43 -0.98 -9.98
C ASP A 25 -14.96 -2.34 -9.45
N ASP A 26 -15.86 -3.05 -8.76
CA ASP A 26 -15.52 -4.35 -8.15
C ASP A 26 -15.14 -5.39 -9.22
N LYS A 27 -15.80 -5.40 -10.35
CA LYS A 27 -15.51 -6.36 -11.41
C LYS A 27 -14.07 -6.20 -11.90
N THR A 28 -13.67 -4.97 -12.20
CA THR A 28 -12.29 -4.68 -12.62
C THR A 28 -11.30 -4.98 -11.50
N ALA A 29 -11.64 -4.60 -10.26
CA ALA A 29 -10.76 -4.83 -9.11
C ALA A 29 -10.51 -6.31 -8.84
N ASP A 30 -11.47 -7.18 -9.15
CA ASP A 30 -11.38 -8.61 -8.85
C ASP A 30 -11.04 -9.49 -10.07
N THR A 31 -10.86 -8.90 -11.23
CA THR A 31 -10.42 -9.66 -12.41
C THR A 31 -8.92 -9.91 -12.32
N GLN A 32 -8.53 -11.18 -12.39
CA GLN A 32 -7.12 -11.57 -12.41
C GLN A 32 -6.67 -11.73 -13.86
N PRO A 33 -5.86 -10.80 -14.39
CA PRO A 33 -5.39 -10.92 -15.77
C PRO A 33 -4.45 -12.10 -15.95
N GLU A 34 -4.38 -12.63 -17.16
CA GLU A 34 -3.43 -13.70 -17.50
C GLU A 34 -2.01 -13.21 -17.21
N GLY A 35 -1.21 -14.09 -16.61
CA GLY A 35 0.19 -13.78 -16.25
C GLY A 35 0.36 -13.18 -14.85
N PHE A 36 -0.73 -12.87 -14.15
CA PHE A 36 -0.68 -12.32 -12.79
C PHE A 36 -1.22 -13.34 -11.78
N ASN A 37 -0.66 -13.31 -10.58
CA ASN A 37 -1.12 -14.13 -9.46
C ASN A 37 -2.07 -13.36 -8.52
N ASN A 38 -2.46 -12.15 -8.90
CA ASN A 38 -3.19 -11.25 -8.04
C ASN A 38 -4.16 -10.36 -8.83
N THR A 39 -4.86 -9.52 -8.09
CA THR A 39 -5.88 -8.61 -8.62
C THR A 39 -5.53 -7.17 -8.21
N ILE A 40 -6.20 -6.20 -8.80
CA ILE A 40 -6.04 -4.79 -8.40
C ILE A 40 -6.42 -4.62 -6.92
N ARG A 41 -7.49 -5.27 -6.46
CA ARG A 41 -7.87 -5.24 -5.04
C ARG A 41 -6.74 -5.74 -4.14
N TRP A 42 -6.10 -6.82 -4.52
CA TRP A 42 -4.95 -7.31 -3.77
C TRP A 42 -3.82 -6.26 -3.71
N HIS A 43 -3.52 -5.60 -4.83
CA HIS A 43 -2.49 -4.56 -4.86
C HIS A 43 -2.80 -3.41 -3.92
N ILE A 44 -4.06 -2.98 -3.87
CA ILE A 44 -4.49 -1.91 -2.96
C ILE A 44 -4.27 -2.32 -1.51
N GLY A 45 -4.72 -3.52 -1.15
CA GLY A 45 -4.52 -4.05 0.19
C GLY A 45 -3.04 -4.25 0.53
N HIS A 46 -2.25 -4.67 -0.46
CA HIS A 46 -0.81 -4.86 -0.29
C HIS A 46 -0.09 -3.53 -0.01
N VAL A 47 -0.41 -2.48 -0.75
CA VAL A 47 0.14 -1.14 -0.52
C VAL A 47 -0.18 -0.67 0.90
N LEU A 48 -1.43 -0.80 1.30
CA LEU A 48 -1.88 -0.42 2.63
C LEU A 48 -1.14 -1.20 3.73
N THR A 49 -1.07 -2.52 3.57
CA THR A 49 -0.44 -3.42 4.54
C THR A 49 1.07 -3.17 4.65
N ALA A 50 1.74 -2.99 3.51
CA ALA A 50 3.17 -2.71 3.48
C ALA A 50 3.49 -1.37 4.13
N ALA A 51 2.71 -0.32 3.83
CA ALA A 51 2.91 0.99 4.44
C ALA A 51 2.73 0.93 5.96
N GLU A 52 1.75 0.17 6.43
CA GLU A 52 1.54 -0.03 7.86
C GLU A 52 2.77 -0.68 8.51
N THR A 53 3.27 -1.74 7.89
CA THR A 53 4.46 -2.45 8.39
C THR A 53 5.68 -1.54 8.41
N PHE A 54 5.93 -0.81 7.32
CA PHE A 54 7.09 0.07 7.22
C PHE A 54 7.05 1.22 8.23
N MET A 55 5.89 1.82 8.45
CA MET A 55 5.80 3.02 9.26
C MET A 55 5.43 2.75 10.72
N PHE A 56 4.71 1.68 11.01
CA PHE A 56 4.16 1.44 12.35
C PHE A 56 4.50 0.06 12.93
N GLY A 57 5.24 -0.78 12.18
CA GLY A 57 5.63 -2.09 12.66
C GLY A 57 4.57 -3.16 12.43
N ARG A 58 4.78 -4.33 13.04
CA ARG A 58 4.00 -5.54 12.72
C ARG A 58 2.83 -5.83 13.64
N GLU A 59 2.56 -4.97 14.62
CA GLU A 59 1.50 -5.23 15.59
C GLU A 59 0.09 -5.03 15.03
N PHE A 60 -0.05 -4.22 13.99
CA PHE A 60 -1.34 -3.99 13.30
C PHE A 60 -2.47 -3.60 14.24
N LYS A 61 -2.24 -2.59 15.08
CA LYS A 61 -3.25 -2.10 16.02
C LYS A 61 -4.36 -1.30 15.34
N GLN A 62 -4.09 -0.72 14.17
CA GLN A 62 -5.01 0.17 13.45
C GLN A 62 -5.64 -0.47 12.23
N LEU A 63 -5.16 -1.63 11.81
CA LEU A 63 -5.69 -2.39 10.68
C LEU A 63 -6.01 -3.82 11.12
N PRO A 64 -6.91 -4.51 10.42
CA PRO A 64 -7.25 -5.89 10.75
C PRO A 64 -6.01 -6.80 10.80
N SER A 65 -5.97 -7.68 11.80
CA SER A 65 -4.83 -8.56 12.03
C SER A 65 -4.65 -9.62 10.92
N GLU A 66 -5.68 -9.87 10.13
CA GLU A 66 -5.62 -10.79 8.99
C GLU A 66 -4.98 -10.20 7.74
N TYR A 67 -4.79 -8.88 7.67
CA TYR A 67 -4.24 -8.23 6.48
C TYR A 67 -2.84 -8.72 6.09
N PRO A 68 -1.89 -8.93 7.01
CA PRO A 68 -0.59 -9.49 6.61
C PRO A 68 -0.70 -10.83 5.89
N GLY A 69 -1.62 -11.69 6.31
CA GLY A 69 -1.84 -12.99 5.65
C GLY A 69 -2.53 -12.87 4.30
N MET A 70 -3.41 -11.88 4.15
CA MET A 70 -4.17 -11.67 2.91
C MET A 70 -3.40 -10.90 1.85
N PHE A 71 -2.64 -9.89 2.27
CA PHE A 71 -2.02 -8.92 1.37
C PHE A 71 -0.49 -8.89 1.43
N GLY A 72 0.13 -9.65 2.31
CA GLY A 72 1.58 -9.67 2.44
C GLY A 72 2.27 -10.26 1.22
N TYR A 73 3.59 -10.10 1.16
CA TYR A 73 4.40 -10.61 0.05
C TYR A 73 4.16 -12.12 -0.14
N GLY A 74 3.88 -12.51 -1.39
CA GLY A 74 3.62 -13.90 -1.75
C GLY A 74 2.20 -14.39 -1.52
N SER A 75 1.34 -13.59 -0.89
CA SER A 75 -0.07 -13.95 -0.73
C SER A 75 -0.84 -13.77 -2.05
N ARG A 76 -2.00 -14.40 -2.16
CA ARG A 76 -2.80 -14.38 -3.38
C ARG A 76 -4.30 -14.35 -3.07
N PRO A 77 -5.09 -13.61 -3.85
CA PRO A 77 -6.55 -13.63 -3.69
C PRO A 77 -7.16 -15.02 -3.78
N SER A 78 -6.60 -15.89 -4.64
CA SER A 78 -7.10 -17.26 -4.81
C SER A 78 -7.02 -18.11 -3.53
N LYS A 79 -6.24 -17.67 -2.54
CA LYS A 79 -6.12 -18.35 -1.25
C LYS A 79 -6.96 -17.71 -0.15
N TRP A 80 -7.65 -16.62 -0.45
CA TRP A 80 -8.52 -15.98 0.54
C TRP A 80 -9.70 -16.88 0.87
N LYS A 81 -10.10 -16.85 2.15
CA LYS A 81 -11.28 -17.58 2.63
C LYS A 81 -12.54 -16.73 2.54
N THR A 82 -12.41 -15.43 2.26
CA THR A 82 -13.50 -14.46 2.13
C THR A 82 -13.26 -13.61 0.89
N GLU A 83 -14.22 -12.76 0.57
CA GLU A 83 -14.10 -11.86 -0.58
C GLU A 83 -13.10 -10.71 -0.38
N GLY A 84 -12.62 -10.55 0.83
CA GLY A 84 -11.76 -9.44 1.19
C GLY A 84 -12.56 -8.17 1.50
N PRO A 85 -11.87 -7.09 1.91
CA PRO A 85 -12.53 -5.82 2.23
C PRO A 85 -13.04 -5.13 0.98
N SER A 86 -14.11 -4.33 1.14
CA SER A 86 -14.64 -3.54 0.04
C SER A 86 -13.66 -2.44 -0.38
N LEU A 87 -13.83 -1.92 -1.60
CA LEU A 87 -13.04 -0.79 -2.07
C LEU A 87 -13.25 0.45 -1.18
N GLU A 88 -14.47 0.67 -0.68
CA GLU A 88 -14.76 1.77 0.23
C GLU A 88 -14.01 1.64 1.56
N VAL A 89 -13.97 0.44 2.12
CA VAL A 89 -13.22 0.18 3.36
C VAL A 89 -11.74 0.43 3.13
N LEU A 90 -11.17 -0.10 2.05
CA LEU A 90 -9.76 0.11 1.72
C LEU A 90 -9.44 1.59 1.52
N LYS A 91 -10.31 2.32 0.82
CA LYS A 91 -10.15 3.76 0.62
C LYS A 91 -10.11 4.52 1.95
N SER A 92 -11.06 4.22 2.82
CA SER A 92 -11.14 4.83 4.15
C SER A 92 -9.86 4.55 4.97
N GLN A 93 -9.40 3.31 4.92
CA GLN A 93 -8.18 2.90 5.64
C GLN A 93 -6.93 3.58 5.08
N LEU A 94 -6.84 3.74 3.75
CA LEU A 94 -5.74 4.46 3.11
C LEU A 94 -5.72 5.94 3.51
N GLN A 95 -6.89 6.57 3.57
CA GLN A 95 -7.02 7.97 3.98
C GLN A 95 -6.61 8.17 5.44
N GLU A 96 -7.08 7.28 6.32
CA GLU A 96 -6.76 7.34 7.74
C GLU A 96 -5.27 7.07 7.98
N GLN A 97 -4.71 6.10 7.27
CA GLN A 97 -3.27 5.80 7.36
C GLN A 97 -2.43 6.99 6.92
N ALA A 98 -2.83 7.68 5.83
CA ALA A 98 -2.12 8.86 5.36
C ALA A 98 -2.07 9.94 6.44
N LYS A 99 -3.17 10.11 7.17
CA LYS A 99 -3.23 11.05 8.29
C LYS A 99 -2.24 10.67 9.38
N ARG A 100 -2.23 9.39 9.76
CA ARG A 100 -1.29 8.90 10.79
C ARG A 100 0.18 9.04 10.36
N ILE A 101 0.48 8.77 9.10
CA ILE A 101 1.84 8.93 8.56
C ILE A 101 2.25 10.41 8.62
N ASN A 102 1.35 11.32 8.25
CA ASN A 102 1.63 12.75 8.29
C ASN A 102 1.81 13.30 9.72
N GLU A 103 1.32 12.58 10.71
CA GLU A 103 1.46 12.95 12.12
C GLU A 103 2.76 12.44 12.76
N ILE A 104 3.55 11.62 12.06
CA ILE A 104 4.84 11.14 12.59
C ILE A 104 5.77 12.34 12.80
N PRO A 105 6.33 12.53 14.01
CA PRO A 105 7.24 13.65 14.26
C PRO A 105 8.45 13.60 13.33
N GLU A 106 8.91 14.76 12.87
CA GLU A 106 10.05 14.84 11.95
C GLU A 106 11.31 14.16 12.52
N GLU A 107 11.58 14.35 13.79
CA GLU A 107 12.74 13.75 14.46
C GLU A 107 12.70 12.23 14.48
N ALA A 108 11.52 11.62 14.39
CA ALA A 108 11.39 10.16 14.37
C ALA A 108 12.01 9.54 13.11
N PHE A 109 12.10 10.31 12.02
CA PHE A 109 12.66 9.79 10.76
C PHE A 109 14.17 9.52 10.86
N GLU A 110 14.85 10.10 11.84
CA GLU A 110 16.28 9.85 12.10
C GLU A 110 16.53 8.62 12.97
N ASN A 111 15.47 8.05 13.56
CA ASN A 111 15.61 6.89 14.43
C ASN A 111 16.11 5.69 13.63
N LYS A 112 17.04 4.95 14.25
CA LYS A 112 17.55 3.72 13.67
C LYS A 112 16.55 2.59 13.88
N LEU A 113 16.49 1.70 12.88
CA LEU A 113 15.69 0.49 12.97
C LEU A 113 16.35 -0.48 13.95
N PRO A 114 15.55 -1.32 14.66
CA PRO A 114 16.11 -2.39 15.51
C PRO A 114 17.04 -3.31 14.73
N GLU A 115 16.68 -3.61 13.47
CA GLU A 115 17.49 -4.40 12.55
C GLU A 115 17.41 -3.76 11.16
N PRO A 116 18.52 -3.77 10.38
CA PRO A 116 18.48 -3.28 9.00
C PRO A 116 17.47 -4.08 8.17
N PHE A 117 16.78 -3.38 7.27
CA PHE A 117 15.83 -3.99 6.34
C PHE A 117 16.26 -3.65 4.92
N LEU A 118 16.64 -4.67 4.13
CA LEU A 118 17.13 -4.49 2.75
C LEU A 118 18.27 -3.46 2.67
N GLY A 119 19.14 -3.41 3.68
CA GLY A 119 20.22 -2.44 3.75
C GLY A 119 19.81 -1.07 4.28
N LEU A 120 18.54 -0.85 4.58
CA LEU A 120 18.03 0.40 5.14
C LEU A 120 18.18 0.37 6.67
N GLU A 121 18.62 1.47 7.25
CA GLU A 121 18.96 1.52 8.67
C GLU A 121 18.08 2.47 9.49
N THR A 122 17.37 3.39 8.84
CA THR A 122 16.56 4.40 9.54
C THR A 122 15.12 4.38 9.12
N VAL A 123 14.27 4.95 9.97
CA VAL A 123 12.83 5.13 9.65
C VAL A 123 12.66 5.97 8.39
N GLY A 124 13.47 7.02 8.22
CA GLY A 124 13.43 7.86 7.02
C GLY A 124 13.74 7.09 5.73
N GLU A 125 14.70 6.18 5.80
CA GLU A 125 15.03 5.33 4.66
C GLU A 125 13.87 4.36 4.35
N LEU A 126 13.21 3.81 5.37
CA LEU A 126 12.01 3.01 5.17
C LEU A 126 10.87 3.83 4.58
N TYR A 127 10.73 5.09 4.98
CA TYR A 127 9.75 5.99 4.41
C TYR A 127 10.00 6.17 2.90
N GLY A 128 11.25 6.36 2.50
CA GLY A 128 11.63 6.42 1.09
C GLY A 128 11.27 5.13 0.34
N MET A 129 11.53 3.97 0.95
CA MET A 129 11.15 2.67 0.38
C MET A 129 9.64 2.56 0.24
N MET A 130 8.87 3.03 1.22
CA MET A 130 7.41 3.03 1.15
C MET A 130 6.92 3.85 -0.05
N LEU A 131 7.50 5.02 -0.28
CA LEU A 131 7.14 5.86 -1.42
C LEU A 131 7.39 5.15 -2.75
N TYR A 132 8.57 4.58 -2.91
CA TYR A 132 8.94 3.81 -4.09
C TYR A 132 7.98 2.63 -4.30
N HIS A 133 7.76 1.85 -3.26
CA HIS A 133 6.92 0.66 -3.28
C HIS A 133 5.49 0.99 -3.69
N GLU A 134 4.91 2.03 -3.11
CA GLU A 134 3.55 2.44 -3.43
C GLU A 134 3.45 2.90 -4.90
N ALA A 135 4.38 3.73 -5.36
CA ALA A 135 4.38 4.22 -6.74
C ALA A 135 4.52 3.06 -7.74
N GLU A 136 5.39 2.08 -7.45
CA GLU A 136 5.57 0.90 -8.29
C GLU A 136 4.26 0.11 -8.44
N HIS A 137 3.57 -0.14 -7.32
CA HIS A 137 2.30 -0.86 -7.34
C HIS A 137 1.19 -0.08 -8.04
N ILE A 138 1.15 1.25 -7.89
CA ILE A 138 0.18 2.07 -8.63
C ILE A 138 0.38 1.93 -10.14
N GLY A 139 1.63 1.95 -10.59
CA GLY A 139 1.94 1.72 -12.00
C GLY A 139 1.48 0.37 -12.51
N GLN A 140 1.69 -0.68 -11.70
CA GLN A 140 1.20 -2.03 -12.04
C GLN A 140 -0.32 -2.07 -12.11
N MET A 141 -1.02 -1.47 -11.15
CA MET A 141 -2.48 -1.42 -11.14
C MET A 141 -3.04 -0.72 -12.37
N LYS A 142 -2.43 0.37 -12.79
CA LYS A 142 -2.85 1.09 -14.01
C LYS A 142 -2.66 0.24 -15.25
N ALA A 143 -1.56 -0.49 -15.35
CA ALA A 143 -1.30 -1.40 -16.46
C ALA A 143 -2.30 -2.55 -16.45
N MET A 144 -2.57 -3.13 -15.29
CA MET A 144 -3.57 -4.20 -15.14
C MET A 144 -4.95 -3.73 -15.57
N GLU A 145 -5.36 -2.52 -15.18
CA GLU A 145 -6.64 -1.96 -15.58
C GLU A 145 -6.77 -1.88 -17.11
N ARG A 146 -5.73 -1.43 -17.78
CA ARG A 146 -5.73 -1.37 -19.25
C ARG A 146 -5.88 -2.74 -19.89
N ILE A 147 -5.19 -3.73 -19.35
CA ILE A 147 -5.29 -5.12 -19.83
C ILE A 147 -6.70 -5.65 -19.64
N ILE A 148 -7.27 -5.46 -18.45
CA ILE A 148 -8.61 -5.94 -18.09
C ILE A 148 -9.67 -5.29 -18.98
N LYS A 149 -9.58 -3.99 -19.20
CA LYS A 149 -10.56 -3.27 -20.01
C LYS A 149 -10.48 -3.60 -21.51
N ALA A 150 -9.38 -4.18 -21.95
CA ALA A 150 -9.19 -4.61 -23.34
C ALA A 150 -9.68 -6.03 -23.60
N LEU A 151 -10.12 -6.75 -22.57
CA LEU A 151 -10.64 -8.13 -22.71
C LEU A 151 -11.96 -8.21 -23.43
#